data_d873b3a9207efee7ab8ee9581efcba0e
#
_entry.id   d873b3a9207efee7ab8ee9581efcba0e
#
_cell.length_a   1.000
_cell.length_b   1.000
_cell.length_c   1.000
_cell.angle_alpha   90.00
_cell.angle_beta   90.00
_cell.angle_gamma   90.00
#
_symmetry.space_group_name_H-M   'P 1'
#
loop_
_entity.id
_entity.type
_entity.pdbx_description
1 polymer ?
#
loop_
_entity_poly.entity_id
_entity_poly.type
_entity_poly.pdbx_seq_one_letter_code
_entity_poly.pdbx_strand_id
1 'polypeptide(L)'
;MPGISPTKGLYLAKSIAELQKQGSVPSQKPDLLVKVSQKLLTNAKECEINGDQEKAYVLFFKYCELAKTIRKTLEYKKDKLYYDSMVSPKSVKDALDHLDSLTMVLNERYEEKEKKENLKTIKNNFKAKSPSPMHFLNNGDVINEGVLFLPQYLTQDGTPLSILLLIYL
;
A
#
# COMPACT_ATOMS: atom_id res chain seq x y z
N MET A 1 -30.11 -0.31 3.31
CA MET A 1 -28.71 0.16 3.19
C MET A 1 -27.96 -0.89 2.40
N PRO A 2 -27.31 -0.56 1.27
CA PRO A 2 -26.45 -1.53 0.59
C PRO A 2 -25.30 -1.89 1.55
N GLY A 3 -25.16 -3.19 1.82
CA GLY A 3 -24.12 -3.69 2.69
C GLY A 3 -22.74 -3.32 2.12
N ILE A 4 -21.91 -2.67 2.92
CA ILE A 4 -20.52 -2.38 2.55
C ILE A 4 -19.84 -3.73 2.42
N SER A 5 -19.41 -4.08 1.20
CA SER A 5 -18.66 -5.30 0.95
C SER A 5 -17.35 -5.29 1.76
N PRO A 6 -16.92 -6.44 2.33
CA PRO A 6 -15.69 -6.49 3.10
C PRO A 6 -14.50 -6.06 2.22
N THR A 7 -13.65 -5.23 2.78
CA THR A 7 -12.44 -4.73 2.09
C THR A 7 -11.52 -5.88 1.73
N LYS A 8 -11.16 -6.00 0.46
CA LYS A 8 -10.23 -7.04 -0.01
C LYS A 8 -8.82 -6.84 0.54
N GLY A 9 -8.10 -7.94 0.71
CA GLY A 9 -6.67 -7.89 1.07
C GLY A 9 -5.81 -7.19 0.02
N LEU A 10 -4.65 -6.67 0.41
CA LEU A 10 -3.68 -6.07 -0.51
C LEU A 10 -2.99 -7.17 -1.33
N TYR A 11 -3.08 -7.11 -2.68
CA TYR A 11 -2.59 -8.16 -3.58
C TYR A 11 -1.94 -7.66 -4.88
N LEU A 12 -2.17 -6.39 -5.27
CA LEU A 12 -1.67 -5.85 -6.55
C LEU A 12 -0.29 -5.23 -6.44
N ALA A 13 0.04 -4.63 -5.28
CA ALA A 13 1.26 -3.87 -5.11
C ALA A 13 1.74 -3.85 -3.66
N LYS A 14 2.94 -3.30 -3.47
CA LYS A 14 3.51 -3.04 -2.13
C LYS A 14 3.46 -1.57 -1.77
N SER A 15 3.17 -0.69 -2.74
CA SER A 15 3.12 0.76 -2.55
C SER A 15 2.24 1.43 -3.61
N ILE A 16 1.83 2.66 -3.32
CA ILE A 16 1.10 3.52 -4.27
C ILE A 16 1.89 3.74 -5.56
N ALA A 17 3.23 3.89 -5.49
CA ALA A 17 4.07 4.08 -6.66
C ALA A 17 4.01 2.87 -7.63
N GLU A 18 3.88 1.66 -7.12
CA GLU A 18 3.70 0.46 -7.95
C GLU A 18 2.31 0.42 -8.59
N LEU A 19 1.27 0.84 -7.88
CA LEU A 19 -0.08 0.96 -8.45
C LEU A 19 -0.12 1.99 -9.59
N GLN A 20 0.54 3.12 -9.45
CA GLN A 20 0.63 4.15 -10.49
C GLN A 20 1.32 3.63 -11.76
N LYS A 21 2.38 2.83 -11.63
CA LYS A 21 3.03 2.18 -12.78
C LYS A 21 2.07 1.28 -13.56
N GLN A 22 1.20 0.55 -12.87
CA GLN A 22 0.16 -0.27 -13.51
C GLN A 22 -0.93 0.58 -14.18
N GLY A 23 -1.10 1.82 -13.74
CA GLY A 23 -2.05 2.80 -14.26
C GLY A 23 -1.60 3.54 -15.51
N SER A 24 -0.40 3.32 -16.05
CA SER A 24 0.08 3.99 -17.26
C SER A 24 -0.76 3.63 -18.48
N VAL A 25 -0.99 4.62 -19.36
CA VAL A 25 -1.83 4.47 -20.55
C VAL A 25 -0.97 4.56 -21.79
N PRO A 26 -1.05 3.60 -22.74
CA PRO A 26 -0.36 3.67 -24.02
C PRO A 26 -0.94 4.79 -24.89
N SER A 27 -0.11 5.36 -25.76
CA SER A 27 -0.54 6.36 -26.73
C SER A 27 -1.48 5.73 -27.77
N GLN A 28 -2.72 6.21 -27.85
CA GLN A 28 -3.75 5.72 -28.77
C GLN A 28 -4.54 6.90 -29.37
N LYS A 29 -5.37 6.60 -30.39
CA LYS A 29 -6.27 7.60 -31.00
C LYS A 29 -7.28 8.14 -30.00
N PRO A 30 -7.57 9.46 -29.97
CA PRO A 30 -8.45 10.09 -28.97
C PRO A 30 -9.84 9.47 -28.87
N ASP A 31 -10.48 9.12 -29.98
CA ASP A 31 -11.83 8.53 -29.97
C ASP A 31 -11.89 7.17 -29.25
N LEU A 32 -10.84 6.35 -29.38
CA LEU A 32 -10.72 5.10 -28.64
C LEU A 32 -10.52 5.39 -27.14
N LEU A 33 -9.73 6.42 -26.83
CA LEU A 33 -9.49 6.82 -25.44
C LEU A 33 -10.77 7.26 -24.75
N VAL A 34 -11.66 7.99 -25.44
CA VAL A 34 -12.96 8.42 -24.92
C VAL A 34 -13.85 7.20 -24.57
N LYS A 35 -13.98 6.24 -25.49
CA LYS A 35 -14.77 5.03 -25.25
C LYS A 35 -14.26 4.22 -24.05
N VAL A 36 -12.93 4.14 -23.91
CA VAL A 36 -12.29 3.44 -22.80
C VAL A 36 -12.48 4.18 -21.49
N SER A 37 -12.43 5.53 -21.49
CA SER A 37 -12.54 6.34 -20.28
C SER A 37 -13.86 6.12 -19.53
N GLN A 38 -14.97 6.04 -20.22
CA GLN A 38 -16.26 5.80 -19.60
C GLN A 38 -16.34 4.44 -18.89
N LYS A 39 -15.81 3.39 -19.54
CA LYS A 39 -15.71 2.05 -18.94
C LYS A 39 -14.79 2.02 -17.72
N LEU A 40 -13.66 2.73 -17.79
CA LEU A 40 -12.73 2.83 -16.67
C LEU A 40 -13.38 3.46 -15.45
N LEU A 41 -14.10 4.57 -15.63
CA LEU A 41 -14.76 5.27 -14.54
C LEU A 41 -15.86 4.41 -13.87
N THR A 42 -16.67 3.72 -14.68
CA THR A 42 -17.70 2.80 -14.17
C THR A 42 -17.07 1.66 -13.39
N ASN A 43 -16.09 0.98 -13.99
CA ASN A 43 -15.41 -0.15 -13.34
C ASN A 43 -14.65 0.27 -12.07
N ALA A 44 -14.08 1.50 -12.04
CA ALA A 44 -13.41 2.01 -10.86
C ALA A 44 -14.37 2.14 -9.67
N LYS A 45 -15.54 2.73 -9.90
CA LYS A 45 -16.59 2.86 -8.87
C LYS A 45 -17.13 1.51 -8.41
N GLU A 46 -17.32 0.57 -9.33
CA GLU A 46 -17.71 -0.80 -8.99
C GLU A 46 -16.65 -1.51 -8.11
N CYS A 47 -15.38 -1.37 -8.46
CA CYS A 47 -14.30 -1.94 -7.65
C CYS A 47 -14.26 -1.33 -6.24
N GLU A 48 -14.46 -0.02 -6.11
CA GLU A 48 -14.51 0.67 -4.84
C GLU A 48 -15.67 0.17 -3.97
N ILE A 49 -16.88 0.08 -4.53
CA ILE A 49 -18.06 -0.46 -3.85
C ILE A 49 -17.84 -1.91 -3.41
N ASN A 50 -17.15 -2.70 -4.22
CA ASN A 50 -16.81 -4.09 -3.92
C ASN A 50 -15.61 -4.25 -2.96
N GLY A 51 -15.10 -3.17 -2.39
CA GLY A 51 -13.98 -3.17 -1.44
C GLY A 51 -12.62 -3.47 -2.07
N ASP A 52 -12.50 -3.47 -3.41
CA ASP A 52 -11.25 -3.70 -4.14
C ASP A 52 -10.51 -2.36 -4.36
N GLN A 53 -9.99 -1.81 -3.27
CA GLN A 53 -9.41 -0.47 -3.24
C GLN A 53 -8.17 -0.32 -4.13
N GLU A 54 -7.30 -1.34 -4.21
CA GLU A 54 -6.10 -1.28 -5.07
C GLU A 54 -6.51 -1.20 -6.56
N LYS A 55 -7.45 -2.04 -6.98
CA LYS A 55 -7.94 -2.04 -8.36
C LYS A 55 -8.72 -0.78 -8.70
N ALA A 56 -9.53 -0.28 -7.77
CA ALA A 56 -10.22 1.00 -7.91
C ALA A 56 -9.22 2.14 -8.13
N TYR A 57 -8.16 2.21 -7.31
CA TYR A 57 -7.09 3.19 -7.45
C TYR A 57 -6.44 3.16 -8.85
N VAL A 58 -6.03 1.98 -9.31
CA VAL A 58 -5.42 1.82 -10.65
C VAL A 58 -6.35 2.30 -11.77
N LEU A 59 -7.65 2.01 -11.65
CA LEU A 59 -8.62 2.39 -12.68
C LEU A 59 -8.92 3.90 -12.66
N PHE A 60 -9.07 4.52 -11.49
CA PHE A 60 -9.19 5.99 -11.39
C PHE A 60 -7.94 6.69 -11.89
N PHE A 61 -6.76 6.20 -11.56
CA PHE A 61 -5.49 6.76 -12.04
C PHE A 61 -5.39 6.67 -13.57
N LYS A 62 -5.71 5.52 -14.16
CA LYS A 62 -5.81 5.34 -15.62
C LYS A 62 -6.77 6.34 -16.25
N TYR A 63 -7.93 6.53 -15.64
CA TYR A 63 -8.92 7.49 -16.13
C TYR A 63 -8.38 8.93 -16.15
N CYS A 64 -7.72 9.37 -15.09
CA CYS A 64 -7.12 10.70 -14.98
C CYS A 64 -5.99 10.91 -16.01
N GLU A 65 -5.09 9.93 -16.17
CA GLU A 65 -4.02 9.99 -17.17
C GLU A 65 -4.57 10.01 -18.60
N LEU A 66 -5.64 9.27 -18.85
CA LEU A 66 -6.34 9.24 -20.12
C LEU A 66 -7.00 10.58 -20.43
N ALA A 67 -7.70 11.19 -19.48
CA ALA A 67 -8.28 12.52 -19.60
C ALA A 67 -7.21 13.59 -19.89
N LYS A 68 -6.08 13.51 -19.22
CA LYS A 68 -4.92 14.39 -19.45
C LYS A 68 -4.33 14.21 -20.85
N THR A 69 -4.25 12.97 -21.32
CA THR A 69 -3.76 12.65 -22.67
C THR A 69 -4.70 13.20 -23.74
N ILE A 70 -6.01 12.99 -23.61
CA ILE A 70 -7.03 13.54 -24.54
C ILE A 70 -6.89 15.05 -24.66
N ARG A 71 -6.79 15.77 -23.54
CA ARG A 71 -6.69 17.25 -23.52
C ARG A 71 -5.45 17.81 -24.20
N LYS A 72 -4.39 17.01 -24.39
CA LYS A 72 -3.18 17.39 -25.09
C LYS A 72 -3.28 17.21 -26.61
N THR A 73 -4.30 16.52 -27.13
CA THR A 73 -4.44 16.23 -28.55
C THR A 73 -4.91 17.43 -29.35
N LEU A 74 -4.64 17.43 -30.65
CA LEU A 74 -5.13 18.45 -31.57
C LEU A 74 -6.64 18.33 -31.80
N GLU A 75 -7.17 17.13 -31.77
CA GLU A 75 -8.60 16.82 -31.90
C GLU A 75 -9.39 17.47 -30.76
N TYR A 76 -8.91 17.37 -29.51
CA TYR A 76 -9.51 18.06 -28.39
C TYR A 76 -9.57 19.59 -28.60
N LYS A 77 -8.51 20.18 -29.16
CA LYS A 77 -8.47 21.64 -29.45
C LYS A 77 -9.49 22.05 -30.52
N LYS A 78 -9.78 21.15 -31.47
CA LYS A 78 -10.75 21.38 -32.56
C LYS A 78 -12.20 21.26 -32.08
N ASP A 79 -12.49 20.30 -31.21
CA ASP A 79 -13.85 20.05 -30.72
C ASP A 79 -13.87 19.81 -29.19
N LYS A 80 -13.52 20.87 -28.48
CA LYS A 80 -13.47 20.86 -27.01
C LYS A 80 -14.79 20.48 -26.38
N LEU A 81 -15.92 20.98 -26.93
CA LEU A 81 -17.25 20.74 -26.38
C LEU A 81 -17.61 19.25 -26.42
N TYR A 82 -17.32 18.58 -27.52
CA TYR A 82 -17.56 17.15 -27.65
C TYR A 82 -16.75 16.35 -26.62
N TYR A 83 -15.44 16.60 -26.52
CA TYR A 83 -14.60 15.87 -25.59
C TYR A 83 -14.91 16.18 -24.13
N ASP A 84 -15.25 17.42 -23.78
CA ASP A 84 -15.65 17.78 -22.41
C ASP A 84 -17.04 17.22 -22.05
N SER A 85 -17.91 16.93 -23.02
CA SER A 85 -19.17 16.20 -22.76
C SER A 85 -18.93 14.73 -22.41
N MET A 86 -17.90 14.11 -22.99
CA MET A 86 -17.57 12.70 -22.79
C MET A 86 -16.66 12.46 -21.59
N VAL A 87 -15.69 13.35 -21.37
CA VAL A 87 -14.73 13.30 -20.26
C VAL A 87 -14.80 14.65 -19.53
N SER A 88 -15.89 14.82 -18.77
CA SER A 88 -16.19 16.11 -18.16
C SER A 88 -15.14 16.52 -17.13
N PRO A 89 -14.85 17.84 -17.03
CA PRO A 89 -13.98 18.36 -15.98
C PRO A 89 -14.44 17.97 -14.57
N LYS A 90 -15.75 17.87 -14.36
CA LYS A 90 -16.36 17.43 -13.09
C LYS A 90 -16.00 15.97 -12.80
N SER A 91 -16.21 15.07 -13.76
CA SER A 91 -15.88 13.65 -13.57
C SER A 91 -14.38 13.41 -13.31
N VAL A 92 -13.52 14.23 -13.91
CA VAL A 92 -12.07 14.18 -13.65
C VAL A 92 -11.75 14.66 -12.23
N LYS A 93 -12.41 15.73 -11.76
CA LYS A 93 -12.27 16.20 -10.39
C LYS A 93 -12.73 15.15 -9.40
N ASP A 94 -13.94 14.61 -9.61
CA ASP A 94 -14.49 13.54 -8.75
C ASP A 94 -13.51 12.34 -8.67
N ALA A 95 -12.92 11.94 -9.81
CA ALA A 95 -11.95 10.85 -9.85
C ALA A 95 -10.65 11.17 -9.09
N LEU A 96 -10.19 12.43 -9.10
CA LEU A 96 -9.05 12.87 -8.30
C LEU A 96 -9.37 12.85 -6.81
N ASP A 97 -10.57 13.28 -6.41
CA ASP A 97 -11.01 13.25 -5.01
C ASP A 97 -11.07 11.79 -4.49
N HIS A 98 -11.52 10.83 -5.32
CA HIS A 98 -11.46 9.40 -5.01
C HIS A 98 -10.01 8.89 -4.88
N LEU A 99 -9.10 9.33 -5.77
CA LEU A 99 -7.68 8.95 -5.70
C LEU A 99 -7.03 9.43 -4.41
N ASP A 100 -7.30 10.67 -4.00
CA ASP A 100 -6.75 11.23 -2.78
C ASP A 100 -7.22 10.45 -1.55
N SER A 101 -8.52 10.13 -1.48
CA SER A 101 -9.10 9.31 -0.41
C SER A 101 -8.51 7.91 -0.38
N LEU A 102 -8.40 7.25 -1.53
CA LEU A 102 -7.82 5.91 -1.64
C LEU A 102 -6.32 5.90 -1.33
N THR A 103 -5.59 6.98 -1.67
CA THR A 103 -4.17 7.12 -1.34
C THR A 103 -3.94 7.07 0.17
N MET A 104 -4.75 7.80 0.95
CA MET A 104 -4.64 7.81 2.40
C MET A 104 -4.88 6.40 2.98
N VAL A 105 -6.01 5.79 2.61
CA VAL A 105 -6.38 4.46 3.11
C VAL A 105 -5.38 3.38 2.72
N LEU A 106 -4.90 3.39 1.47
CA LEU A 106 -3.95 2.39 0.99
C LEU A 106 -2.57 2.54 1.63
N ASN A 107 -2.09 3.77 1.85
CA ASN A 107 -0.82 3.99 2.55
C ASN A 107 -0.86 3.41 3.97
N GLU A 108 -1.91 3.69 4.75
CA GLU A 108 -2.08 3.12 6.08
C GLU A 108 -2.06 1.58 6.05
N ARG A 109 -2.75 0.99 5.08
CA ARG A 109 -2.82 -0.47 4.93
C ARG A 109 -1.48 -1.09 4.51
N TYR A 110 -0.69 -0.42 3.65
CA TYR A 110 0.65 -0.88 3.29
C TYR A 110 1.60 -0.81 4.48
N GLU A 111 1.57 0.28 5.24
CA GLU A 111 2.37 0.41 6.46
C GLU A 111 2.03 -0.65 7.51
N GLU A 112 0.73 -0.90 7.74
CA GLU A 112 0.30 -1.97 8.65
C GLU A 112 0.77 -3.35 8.20
N LYS A 113 0.70 -3.62 6.89
CA LYS A 113 1.17 -4.89 6.33
C LYS A 113 2.65 -5.06 6.56
N GLU A 114 3.45 -4.03 6.27
CA GLU A 114 4.89 -4.03 6.48
C GLU A 114 5.26 -4.24 7.95
N LYS A 115 4.60 -3.54 8.87
CA LYS A 115 4.80 -3.73 10.31
C LYS A 115 4.51 -5.17 10.75
N LYS A 116 3.43 -5.77 10.25
CA LYS A 116 3.06 -7.17 10.55
C LYS A 116 4.08 -8.17 9.97
N GLU A 117 4.60 -7.93 8.79
CA GLU A 117 5.63 -8.78 8.15
C GLU A 117 6.96 -8.69 8.92
N ASN A 118 7.39 -7.50 9.31
CA ASN A 118 8.61 -7.29 10.10
C ASN A 118 8.52 -7.98 11.46
N LEU A 119 7.39 -7.90 12.16
CA LEU A 119 7.17 -8.60 13.43
C LEU A 119 7.22 -10.13 13.30
N LYS A 120 6.71 -10.68 12.18
CA LYS A 120 6.80 -12.13 11.92
C LYS A 120 8.25 -12.55 11.68
N THR A 121 9.01 -11.78 10.96
CA THR A 121 10.43 -12.05 10.68
C THR A 121 11.25 -12.04 11.95
N ILE A 122 11.03 -11.06 12.83
CA ILE A 122 11.68 -10.98 14.14
C ILE A 122 11.35 -12.22 14.98
N LYS A 123 10.08 -12.60 15.11
CA LYS A 123 9.64 -13.77 15.87
C LYS A 123 10.26 -15.08 15.34
N ASN A 124 10.39 -15.23 14.02
CA ASN A 124 10.99 -16.42 13.42
C ASN A 124 12.50 -16.48 13.67
N ASN A 125 13.20 -15.34 13.64
CA ASN A 125 14.63 -15.29 13.97
C ASN A 125 14.91 -15.62 15.45
N PHE A 126 14.00 -15.26 16.36
CA PHE A 126 14.11 -15.66 17.77
C PHE A 126 13.86 -17.17 17.97
N LYS A 127 12.94 -17.78 17.22
CA LYS A 127 12.70 -19.24 17.29
C LYS A 127 13.86 -20.07 16.70
N ALA A 128 14.55 -19.56 15.70
CA ALA A 128 15.68 -20.26 15.08
C ALA A 128 16.97 -20.25 15.94
N LYS A 129 17.02 -19.43 16.99
CA LYS A 129 18.13 -19.36 17.95
C LYS A 129 17.78 -19.99 19.30
N SER A 130 16.91 -20.98 19.35
CA SER A 130 16.79 -21.86 20.53
C SER A 130 18.13 -22.58 20.70
N PRO A 131 18.83 -22.44 21.83
CA PRO A 131 20.04 -23.21 22.06
C PRO A 131 19.67 -24.71 22.03
N SER A 132 20.45 -25.47 21.28
CA SER A 132 20.36 -26.94 21.30
C SER A 132 20.38 -27.42 22.76
N PRO A 133 19.60 -28.45 23.12
CA PRO A 133 19.64 -28.98 24.48
C PRO A 133 21.06 -29.36 24.80
N MET A 134 21.67 -28.69 25.78
CA MET A 134 22.98 -29.05 26.29
C MET A 134 22.89 -30.50 26.83
N HIS A 135 23.70 -31.39 26.27
CA HIS A 135 23.99 -32.67 26.86
C HIS A 135 24.60 -32.42 28.25
N PHE A 136 23.84 -32.68 29.28
CA PHE A 136 24.36 -32.71 30.65
C PHE A 136 25.34 -33.88 30.76
N LEU A 137 26.63 -33.61 30.69
CA LEU A 137 27.63 -34.47 31.19
C LEU A 137 27.59 -34.39 32.73
N ASN A 138 27.21 -35.50 33.37
CA ASN A 138 27.29 -35.72 34.80
C ASN A 138 28.75 -35.61 35.26
N ASN A 139 29.19 -34.46 35.69
CA ASN A 139 30.27 -34.33 36.65
C ASN A 139 29.94 -33.15 37.55
N GLY A 140 29.82 -33.45 38.84
CA GLY A 140 29.39 -32.51 39.85
C GLY A 140 30.43 -31.42 40.12
N ASP A 141 30.27 -30.30 39.50
CA ASP A 141 30.88 -29.06 39.91
C ASP A 141 29.79 -27.95 39.82
N VAL A 142 29.48 -27.45 40.99
CA VAL A 142 28.61 -26.30 41.20
C VAL A 142 29.34 -25.09 40.66
N ILE A 143 28.91 -24.55 39.53
CA ILE A 143 29.35 -23.24 39.10
C ILE A 143 28.14 -22.34 38.88
N ASN A 144 28.09 -21.38 39.77
CA ASN A 144 27.58 -20.04 39.77
C ASN A 144 26.69 -19.59 38.62
N GLU A 145 25.61 -18.96 39.06
CA GLU A 145 24.60 -18.16 38.37
C GLU A 145 25.08 -17.52 37.06
N GLY A 146 24.56 -18.03 35.94
CA GLY A 146 24.71 -17.42 34.63
C GLY A 146 23.86 -16.17 34.54
N VAL A 147 24.48 -15.02 34.68
CA VAL A 147 23.92 -13.72 34.32
C VAL A 147 23.58 -13.75 32.84
N LEU A 148 22.29 -13.65 32.51
CA LEU A 148 21.81 -13.43 31.15
C LEU A 148 22.36 -12.10 30.65
N PHE A 149 23.40 -12.13 29.85
CA PHE A 149 23.85 -10.95 29.09
C PHE A 149 22.83 -10.66 28.00
N LEU A 150 21.92 -9.72 28.26
CA LEU A 150 21.19 -9.03 27.21
C LEU A 150 22.15 -8.11 26.46
N PRO A 151 22.21 -8.14 25.12
CA PRO A 151 23.03 -7.20 24.39
C PRO A 151 22.56 -5.77 24.69
N GLN A 152 23.43 -4.98 25.31
CA GLN A 152 23.18 -3.58 25.56
C GLN A 152 23.27 -2.82 24.23
N TYR A 153 22.15 -2.38 23.72
CA TYR A 153 22.13 -1.37 22.66
C TYR A 153 22.44 -0.01 23.31
N LEU A 154 23.59 0.53 22.99
CA LEU A 154 23.99 1.87 23.37
C LEU A 154 23.46 2.87 22.34
N THR A 155 22.94 4.00 22.79
CA THR A 155 22.67 5.17 21.93
C THR A 155 24.00 5.76 21.47
N GLN A 156 23.99 6.60 20.44
CA GLN A 156 25.18 7.30 19.94
C GLN A 156 25.95 8.09 21.03
N ASP A 157 25.31 8.37 22.15
CA ASP A 157 25.85 9.11 23.30
C ASP A 157 26.30 8.19 24.45
N GLY A 158 26.35 6.88 24.25
CA GLY A 158 26.87 5.91 25.23
C GLY A 158 25.95 5.60 26.41
N THR A 159 24.67 6.00 26.39
CA THR A 159 23.73 5.69 27.47
C THR A 159 22.93 4.40 27.20
N PRO A 160 22.74 3.51 28.21
CA PRO A 160 22.02 2.26 28.02
C PRO A 160 20.51 2.51 27.91
N LEU A 161 19.90 1.96 26.85
CA LEU A 161 18.46 2.06 26.53
C LEU A 161 17.52 1.23 27.43
N SER A 162 17.97 0.74 28.57
CA SER A 162 17.23 -0.23 29.39
C SER A 162 16.14 0.33 30.30
N ILE A 163 15.83 1.63 30.30
CA ILE A 163 14.89 2.23 31.26
C ILE A 163 13.56 2.71 30.65
N LEU A 164 13.39 2.72 29.33
CA LEU A 164 12.19 3.31 28.69
C LEU A 164 11.11 2.32 28.26
N LEU A 165 11.30 1.01 28.44
CA LEU A 165 10.36 -0.02 27.97
C LEU A 165 9.44 -0.58 29.09
N LEU A 166 9.49 -0.05 30.31
CA LEU A 166 8.73 -0.53 31.46
C LEU A 166 7.54 0.37 31.86
N ILE A 167 7.19 1.36 31.05
CA ILE A 167 6.09 2.31 31.38
C ILE A 167 4.85 2.13 30.47
N TYR A 168 4.86 1.20 29.49
CA TYR A 168 3.68 0.89 28.67
C TYR A 168 3.42 -0.62 28.60
N LEU A 169 3.00 -1.18 29.72
CA LEU A 169 2.17 -2.38 29.82
C LEU A 169 1.05 -2.13 30.81
#